data_5ab8c2d14d58f687245f70c16f5660a2
#
_entry.id   5ab8c2d14d58f687245f70c16f5660a2
#
_cell.length_a   1.000
_cell.length_b   1.000
_cell.length_c   1.000
_cell.angle_alpha   90.00
_cell.angle_beta   90.00
_cell.angle_gamma   90.00
#
_symmetry.space_group_name_H-M   'P 1'
#
loop_
_entity.id
_entity.type
_entity.pdbx_description
1 polymer ?
#
loop_
_entity_poly.entity_id
_entity_poly.type
_entity_poly.pdbx_seq_one_letter_code
_entity_poly.pdbx_strand_id
1 'polypeptide(L)'
;NPAVGAVVVRKGRVIAAGFHREAGAPHAEVEALSRLQGKARPGDTLYVTLEPCNHFGRTPPCTQAILEKGVRNVVVGMRDPNPRVKGGGCRYLSRRGVEVVTGVLEEECRRLNEAFVTYVTLGRPFVIAKTAMTLDGWTATSSGHSRWVTNERSREWVHRLRNQVDGILVGIGTVTADDPLLNTRLGKGKGRDPIRVVVDTHLRIPENARLLGHVEGTETIIAVGEDVPSRRLKR
;
A
#
# COMPACT_ATOMS: atom_id res chain seq x y z
N ASN A 1 -4.52 2.36 3.66
CA ASN A 1 -4.84 3.65 3.02
C ASN A 1 -4.54 3.59 1.52
N PRO A 2 -5.35 4.25 0.66
CA PRO A 2 -5.02 4.35 -0.75
C PRO A 2 -3.79 5.22 -0.98
N ALA A 3 -3.01 4.88 -2.01
CA ALA A 3 -1.94 5.72 -2.53
C ALA A 3 -2.56 6.82 -3.42
N VAL A 4 -2.53 8.06 -2.94
CA VAL A 4 -3.12 9.20 -3.66
C VAL A 4 -2.05 10.25 -3.91
N GLY A 5 -2.00 10.72 -5.16
CA GLY A 5 -1.21 11.85 -5.59
C GLY A 5 -2.10 12.91 -6.22
N ALA A 6 -1.72 14.18 -6.05
CA ALA A 6 -2.40 15.32 -6.66
C ALA A 6 -1.39 16.33 -7.18
N VAL A 7 -1.68 16.93 -8.34
CA VAL A 7 -0.86 18.01 -8.91
C VAL A 7 -1.77 19.14 -9.42
N VAL A 8 -1.32 20.39 -9.24
CA VAL A 8 -1.94 21.55 -9.84
C VAL A 8 -1.12 21.95 -11.07
N VAL A 9 -1.78 22.05 -12.20
CA VAL A 9 -1.17 22.39 -13.49
C VAL A 9 -1.66 23.74 -13.97
N ARG A 10 -0.75 24.59 -14.41
CA ARG A 10 -0.99 25.90 -15.03
C ARG A 10 -0.26 25.98 -16.36
N LYS A 11 -0.97 26.23 -17.45
CA LYS A 11 -0.38 26.35 -18.80
C LYS A 11 0.59 25.20 -19.11
N GLY A 12 0.17 23.95 -18.84
CA GLY A 12 0.97 22.74 -19.11
C GLY A 12 2.12 22.46 -18.12
N ARG A 13 2.30 23.28 -17.09
CA ARG A 13 3.39 23.09 -16.10
C ARG A 13 2.82 22.76 -14.74
N VAL A 14 3.43 21.79 -14.05
CA VAL A 14 3.11 21.49 -12.65
C VAL A 14 3.63 22.62 -11.78
N ILE A 15 2.72 23.27 -11.02
CA ILE A 15 3.03 24.40 -10.13
C ILE A 15 2.91 24.05 -8.65
N ALA A 16 2.22 22.97 -8.33
CA ALA A 16 2.14 22.40 -7.00
C ALA A 16 1.89 20.90 -7.07
N ALA A 17 2.39 20.13 -6.12
CA ALA A 17 2.21 18.70 -6.04
C ALA A 17 2.08 18.26 -4.57
N GLY A 18 1.31 17.22 -4.32
CA GLY A 18 1.13 16.64 -3.00
C GLY A 18 0.82 15.14 -3.11
N PHE A 19 1.05 14.42 -2.04
CA PHE A 19 0.67 13.02 -1.93
C PHE A 19 0.30 12.70 -0.48
N HIS A 20 -0.58 11.72 -0.30
CA HIS A 20 -0.98 11.27 1.02
C HIS A 20 0.11 10.39 1.64
N ARG A 21 0.67 10.81 2.77
CA ARG A 21 1.82 10.14 3.41
C ARG A 21 1.40 8.96 4.27
N GLU A 22 0.44 9.20 5.17
CA GLU A 22 0.00 8.23 6.16
C GLU A 22 -1.38 8.56 6.71
N ALA A 23 -2.01 7.60 7.38
CA ALA A 23 -3.34 7.75 7.97
C ALA A 23 -3.38 8.90 9.00
N GLY A 24 -4.25 9.88 8.77
CA GLY A 24 -4.39 11.07 9.62
C GLY A 24 -3.59 12.28 9.14
N ALA A 25 -2.62 12.10 8.24
CA ALA A 25 -1.95 13.20 7.55
C ALA A 25 -2.89 13.87 6.51
N PRO A 26 -2.58 15.09 6.04
CA PRO A 26 -3.33 15.75 4.99
C PRO A 26 -3.44 14.87 3.74
N HIS A 27 -4.60 14.92 3.08
CA HIS A 27 -4.79 14.25 1.79
C HIS A 27 -3.98 14.95 0.69
N ALA A 28 -3.72 14.23 -0.40
CA ALA A 28 -2.89 14.69 -1.51
C ALA A 28 -3.34 16.04 -2.08
N GLU A 29 -4.67 16.23 -2.23
CA GLU A 29 -5.27 17.46 -2.74
C GLU A 29 -4.97 18.63 -1.80
N VAL A 30 -5.16 18.43 -0.49
CA VAL A 30 -4.90 19.45 0.52
C VAL A 30 -3.41 19.81 0.55
N GLU A 31 -2.53 18.80 0.47
CA GLU A 31 -1.08 19.02 0.42
C GLU A 31 -0.66 19.77 -0.85
N ALA A 32 -1.18 19.42 -2.02
CA ALA A 32 -0.91 20.14 -3.27
C ALA A 32 -1.42 21.58 -3.20
N LEU A 33 -2.66 21.77 -2.74
CA LEU A 33 -3.29 23.08 -2.65
C LEU A 33 -2.66 24.00 -1.59
N SER A 34 -2.09 23.46 -0.51
CA SER A 34 -1.37 24.25 0.48
C SER A 34 -0.08 24.87 -0.09
N ARG A 35 0.57 24.18 -1.04
CA ARG A 35 1.77 24.66 -1.71
C ARG A 35 1.48 25.66 -2.84
N LEU A 36 0.21 25.78 -3.24
CA LEU A 36 -0.19 26.78 -4.21
C LEU A 36 -0.19 28.17 -3.57
N GLN A 37 0.62 29.10 -4.10
CA GLN A 37 0.66 30.49 -3.66
C GLN A 37 -0.66 31.21 -4.02
N GLY A 38 -1.41 31.62 -2.99
CA GLY A 38 -2.69 32.27 -3.14
C GLY A 38 -3.81 31.33 -3.59
N LYS A 39 -4.77 31.84 -4.35
CA LYS A 39 -5.88 31.10 -4.93
C LYS A 39 -5.52 30.54 -6.33
N ALA A 40 -6.24 29.54 -6.76
CA ALA A 40 -6.16 29.06 -8.13
C ALA A 40 -6.60 30.16 -9.11
N ARG A 41 -5.95 30.22 -10.26
CA ARG A 41 -6.27 31.17 -11.35
C ARG A 41 -7.17 30.49 -12.38
N PRO A 42 -7.92 31.26 -13.17
CA PRO A 42 -8.63 30.68 -14.32
C PRO A 42 -7.69 29.84 -15.20
N GLY A 43 -8.11 28.61 -15.54
CA GLY A 43 -7.33 27.66 -16.32
C GLY A 43 -6.37 26.77 -15.50
N ASP A 44 -6.24 26.97 -14.17
CA ASP A 44 -5.55 26.01 -13.31
C ASP A 44 -6.40 24.73 -13.20
N THR A 45 -5.75 23.58 -13.35
CA THR A 45 -6.40 22.27 -13.27
C THR A 45 -5.76 21.43 -12.17
N LEU A 46 -6.57 20.89 -11.29
CA LEU A 46 -6.17 19.91 -10.30
C LEU A 46 -6.31 18.50 -10.89
N TYR A 47 -5.25 17.77 -10.99
CA TYR A 47 -5.25 16.33 -11.31
C TYR A 47 -5.09 15.54 -10.03
N VAL A 48 -5.91 14.53 -9.84
CA VAL A 48 -5.85 13.63 -8.66
C VAL A 48 -6.10 12.19 -9.07
N THR A 49 -5.35 11.26 -8.49
CA THR A 49 -5.42 9.84 -8.85
C THR A 49 -6.68 9.14 -8.35
N LEU A 50 -7.31 9.65 -7.27
CA LEU A 50 -8.52 9.11 -6.66
C LEU A 50 -9.54 10.22 -6.43
N GLU A 51 -10.83 9.88 -6.53
CA GLU A 51 -11.94 10.82 -6.28
C GLU A 51 -11.77 11.57 -4.95
N PRO A 52 -11.82 12.94 -4.95
CA PRO A 52 -11.72 13.73 -3.74
C PRO A 52 -12.82 13.38 -2.72
N CYS A 53 -12.45 13.20 -1.48
CA CYS A 53 -13.42 12.88 -0.43
C CYS A 53 -14.37 14.06 -0.16
N ASN A 54 -15.65 13.71 0.18
CA ASN A 54 -16.73 14.67 0.49
C ASN A 54 -17.42 14.34 1.81
N HIS A 55 -16.66 13.80 2.77
CA HIS A 55 -17.15 13.52 4.12
C HIS A 55 -16.10 13.95 5.14
N PHE A 56 -16.56 14.26 6.34
CA PHE A 56 -15.68 14.48 7.48
C PHE A 56 -15.18 13.13 7.99
N GLY A 57 -13.88 12.92 7.93
CA GLY A 57 -13.18 11.80 8.51
C GLY A 57 -12.26 12.27 9.63
N ARG A 58 -11.01 11.81 9.60
CA ARG A 58 -9.94 12.36 10.46
C ARG A 58 -9.51 13.78 10.03
N THR A 59 -9.80 14.13 8.80
CA THR A 59 -9.53 15.44 8.20
C THR A 59 -10.81 15.99 7.55
N PRO A 60 -10.91 17.33 7.37
CA PRO A 60 -12.01 17.93 6.59
C PRO A 60 -12.06 17.41 5.15
N PRO A 61 -13.21 17.47 4.47
CA PRO A 61 -13.37 17.00 3.11
C PRO A 61 -12.46 17.75 2.12
N CYS A 62 -11.79 17.02 1.22
CA CYS A 62 -10.97 17.62 0.16
C CYS A 62 -11.77 18.50 -0.79
N THR A 63 -13.06 18.18 -1.02
CA THR A 63 -13.96 19.02 -1.81
C THR A 63 -14.07 20.44 -1.28
N GLN A 64 -14.04 20.64 0.04
CA GLN A 64 -14.06 21.96 0.65
C GLN A 64 -12.77 22.72 0.33
N ALA A 65 -11.61 22.10 0.53
CA ALA A 65 -10.32 22.72 0.22
C ALA A 65 -10.19 23.11 -1.26
N ILE A 66 -10.71 22.28 -2.17
CA ILE A 66 -10.75 22.56 -3.62
C ILE A 66 -11.56 23.83 -3.91
N LEU A 67 -12.77 23.94 -3.33
CA LEU A 67 -13.64 25.09 -3.51
C LEU A 67 -13.06 26.37 -2.88
N GLU A 68 -12.53 26.29 -1.67
CA GLU A 68 -11.90 27.41 -0.96
C GLU A 68 -10.68 27.96 -1.71
N LYS A 69 -9.89 27.09 -2.34
CA LYS A 69 -8.77 27.52 -3.21
C LYS A 69 -9.21 28.10 -4.55
N GLY A 70 -10.49 27.97 -4.91
CA GLY A 70 -11.05 28.50 -6.15
C GLY A 70 -10.72 27.68 -7.39
N VAL A 71 -10.36 26.39 -7.23
CA VAL A 71 -10.13 25.48 -8.36
C VAL A 71 -11.45 25.25 -9.10
N ARG A 72 -11.41 25.38 -10.45
CA ARG A 72 -12.59 25.24 -11.31
C ARG A 72 -12.50 24.03 -12.25
N ASN A 73 -11.32 23.45 -12.42
CA ASN A 73 -11.12 22.28 -13.28
C ASN A 73 -10.46 21.18 -12.47
N VAL A 74 -11.08 20.01 -12.40
CA VAL A 74 -10.59 18.83 -11.67
C VAL A 74 -10.61 17.62 -12.60
N VAL A 75 -9.47 16.95 -12.71
CA VAL A 75 -9.32 15.69 -13.45
C VAL A 75 -9.03 14.59 -12.46
N VAL A 76 -9.87 13.56 -12.48
CA VAL A 76 -9.83 12.44 -11.54
C VAL A 76 -9.46 11.16 -12.28
N GLY A 77 -8.46 10.44 -11.80
CA GLY A 77 -8.05 9.17 -12.37
C GLY A 77 -9.14 8.10 -12.18
N MET A 78 -9.42 7.71 -10.96
CA MET A 78 -10.45 6.73 -10.66
C MET A 78 -11.45 7.24 -9.62
N ARG A 79 -12.69 6.76 -9.70
CA ARG A 79 -13.69 6.98 -8.64
C ARG A 79 -13.36 6.16 -7.40
N ASP A 80 -13.79 6.64 -6.22
CA ASP A 80 -13.61 5.88 -4.99
C ASP A 80 -14.50 4.62 -5.04
N PRO A 81 -13.91 3.41 -5.03
CA PRO A 81 -14.65 2.16 -5.10
C PRO A 81 -15.26 1.76 -3.74
N ASN A 82 -14.99 2.49 -2.67
CA ASN A 82 -15.43 2.13 -1.33
C ASN A 82 -16.95 2.37 -1.16
N PRO A 83 -17.77 1.31 -1.02
CA PRO A 83 -19.22 1.47 -0.89
C PRO A 83 -19.65 2.18 0.41
N ARG A 84 -18.76 2.28 1.38
CA ARG A 84 -19.01 2.98 2.65
C ARG A 84 -18.82 4.49 2.54
N VAL A 85 -18.12 4.95 1.51
CA VAL A 85 -17.90 6.38 1.25
C VAL A 85 -19.11 6.95 0.52
N LYS A 86 -20.08 7.44 1.27
CA LYS A 86 -21.29 8.11 0.74
C LYS A 86 -20.97 9.56 0.35
N GLY A 87 -20.08 9.80 -0.58
CA GLY A 87 -19.67 11.16 -0.75
C GLY A 87 -19.96 11.74 -2.13
N GLY A 88 -19.59 11.01 -3.13
CA GLY A 88 -19.66 11.48 -4.51
C GLY A 88 -18.99 12.84 -4.67
N GLY A 89 -17.70 12.93 -4.33
CA GLY A 89 -16.94 14.17 -4.38
C GLY A 89 -16.98 14.82 -5.74
N CYS A 90 -16.86 14.02 -6.81
CA CYS A 90 -17.01 14.50 -8.19
C CYS A 90 -18.37 15.12 -8.41
N ARG A 91 -19.46 14.48 -7.99
CA ARG A 91 -20.83 14.99 -8.13
C ARG A 91 -21.03 16.27 -7.32
N TYR A 92 -20.48 16.32 -6.10
CA TYR A 92 -20.57 17.50 -5.24
C TYR A 92 -19.86 18.69 -5.87
N LEU A 93 -18.66 18.52 -6.38
CA LEU A 93 -17.87 19.56 -7.05
C LEU A 93 -18.58 20.07 -8.31
N SER A 94 -19.12 19.17 -9.16
CA SER A 94 -19.86 19.54 -10.36
C SER A 94 -21.10 20.39 -10.04
N ARG A 95 -21.85 20.05 -8.98
CA ARG A 95 -23.00 20.85 -8.51
C ARG A 95 -22.60 22.24 -7.99
N ARG A 96 -21.34 22.44 -7.67
CA ARG A 96 -20.78 23.74 -7.23
C ARG A 96 -20.06 24.50 -8.35
N GLY A 97 -20.27 24.08 -9.61
CA GLY A 97 -19.75 24.76 -10.79
C GLY A 97 -18.27 24.48 -11.08
N VAL A 98 -17.73 23.36 -10.56
CA VAL A 98 -16.42 22.85 -10.94
C VAL A 98 -16.59 21.90 -12.12
N GLU A 99 -15.80 22.09 -13.17
CA GLU A 99 -15.70 21.14 -14.29
C GLU A 99 -14.91 19.92 -13.82
N VAL A 100 -15.52 18.72 -13.91
CA VAL A 100 -14.93 17.48 -13.43
C VAL A 100 -14.87 16.46 -14.56
N VAL A 101 -13.67 16.03 -14.90
CA VAL A 101 -13.41 14.92 -15.83
C VAL A 101 -12.96 13.71 -15.03
N THR A 102 -13.52 12.52 -15.28
CA THR A 102 -13.18 11.28 -14.58
C THR A 102 -12.70 10.20 -15.54
N GLY A 103 -11.91 9.23 -15.06
CA GLY A 103 -11.47 8.07 -15.84
C GLY A 103 -10.17 8.29 -16.61
N VAL A 104 -9.43 9.36 -16.32
CA VAL A 104 -8.14 9.62 -16.98
C VAL A 104 -7.08 8.74 -16.34
N LEU A 105 -6.46 7.85 -17.14
CA LEU A 105 -5.52 6.81 -16.66
C LEU A 105 -6.13 5.94 -15.55
N GLU A 106 -7.40 5.56 -15.69
CA GLU A 106 -8.16 4.85 -14.66
C GLU A 106 -7.50 3.51 -14.29
N GLU A 107 -7.03 2.76 -15.28
CA GLU A 107 -6.38 1.47 -15.05
C GLU A 107 -5.08 1.62 -14.25
N GLU A 108 -4.26 2.61 -14.55
CA GLU A 108 -3.02 2.89 -13.83
C GLU A 108 -3.31 3.31 -12.39
N CYS A 109 -4.34 4.12 -12.18
CA CYS A 109 -4.79 4.52 -10.85
C CYS A 109 -5.33 3.31 -10.05
N ARG A 110 -6.05 2.40 -10.69
CA ARG A 110 -6.53 1.14 -10.10
C ARG A 110 -5.37 0.23 -9.73
N ARG A 111 -4.37 0.04 -10.61
CA ARG A 111 -3.17 -0.76 -10.34
C ARG A 111 -2.38 -0.18 -9.16
N LEU A 112 -2.23 1.14 -9.09
CA LEU A 112 -1.59 1.81 -7.96
C LEU A 112 -2.30 1.50 -6.63
N ASN A 113 -3.61 1.30 -6.66
CA ASN A 113 -4.48 1.10 -5.51
C ASN A 113 -5.07 -0.32 -5.40
N GLU A 114 -4.47 -1.31 -6.06
CA GLU A 114 -5.03 -2.67 -6.20
C GLU A 114 -5.36 -3.32 -4.85
N ALA A 115 -4.46 -3.19 -3.88
CA ALA A 115 -4.67 -3.69 -2.52
C ALA A 115 -5.85 -2.98 -1.82
N PHE A 116 -5.95 -1.65 -1.94
CA PHE A 116 -7.05 -0.87 -1.40
C PHE A 116 -8.38 -1.25 -2.06
N VAL A 117 -8.42 -1.29 -3.39
CA VAL A 117 -9.61 -1.67 -4.16
C VAL A 117 -10.11 -3.05 -3.74
N THR A 118 -9.21 -4.05 -3.71
CA THR A 118 -9.54 -5.41 -3.29
C THR A 118 -10.14 -5.45 -1.89
N TYR A 119 -9.52 -4.75 -0.94
CA TYR A 119 -9.99 -4.74 0.44
C TYR A 119 -11.37 -4.08 0.60
N VAL A 120 -11.59 -2.90 0.00
CA VAL A 120 -12.85 -2.17 0.18
C VAL A 120 -14.02 -2.76 -0.59
N THR A 121 -13.77 -3.46 -1.70
CA THR A 121 -14.82 -4.09 -2.52
C THR A 121 -15.11 -5.53 -2.13
N LEU A 122 -14.09 -6.31 -1.75
CA LEU A 122 -14.22 -7.74 -1.48
C LEU A 122 -14.10 -8.12 0.00
N GLY A 123 -13.70 -7.19 0.87
CA GLY A 123 -13.53 -7.45 2.31
C GLY A 123 -12.39 -8.43 2.65
N ARG A 124 -11.45 -8.63 1.73
CA ARG A 124 -10.32 -9.55 1.91
C ARG A 124 -9.00 -8.88 1.53
N PRO A 125 -7.86 -9.34 2.08
CA PRO A 125 -6.56 -8.81 1.71
C PRO A 125 -6.23 -9.09 0.23
N PHE A 126 -5.43 -8.22 -0.38
CA PHE A 126 -4.80 -8.48 -1.66
C PHE A 126 -3.58 -9.37 -1.43
N VAL A 127 -3.55 -10.53 -2.08
CA VAL A 127 -2.51 -11.54 -1.89
C VAL A 127 -1.54 -11.53 -3.06
N ILE A 128 -0.25 -11.36 -2.78
CA ILE A 128 0.83 -11.46 -3.76
C ILE A 128 1.56 -12.79 -3.55
N ALA A 129 1.45 -13.71 -4.50
CA ALA A 129 2.25 -14.93 -4.50
C ALA A 129 3.63 -14.63 -5.11
N LYS A 130 4.70 -14.86 -4.31
CA LYS A 130 6.08 -14.66 -4.75
C LYS A 130 6.84 -15.97 -4.68
N THR A 131 7.36 -16.40 -5.80
CA THR A 131 8.28 -17.56 -5.88
C THR A 131 9.65 -17.13 -6.41
N ALA A 132 10.69 -17.88 -6.07
CA ALA A 132 11.99 -17.80 -6.72
C ALA A 132 12.26 -19.16 -7.36
N MET A 133 12.40 -19.20 -8.67
CA MET A 133 12.60 -20.43 -9.44
C MET A 133 13.59 -20.21 -10.57
N THR A 134 14.19 -21.30 -11.03
CA THR A 134 14.98 -21.34 -12.27
C THR A 134 14.05 -21.21 -13.48
N LEU A 135 14.61 -21.03 -14.68
CA LEU A 135 13.82 -20.90 -15.90
C LEU A 135 13.00 -22.17 -16.21
N ASP A 136 13.49 -23.33 -15.79
CA ASP A 136 12.83 -24.64 -15.90
C ASP A 136 11.95 -24.97 -14.67
N GLY A 137 11.71 -24.01 -13.77
CA GLY A 137 10.71 -24.10 -12.71
C GLY A 137 11.18 -24.70 -11.38
N TRP A 138 12.47 -24.97 -11.21
CA TRP A 138 12.98 -25.51 -9.96
C TRP A 138 13.21 -24.43 -8.88
N THR A 139 12.82 -24.71 -7.65
CA THR A 139 13.02 -23.83 -6.50
C THR A 139 14.25 -24.17 -5.66
N ALA A 140 14.81 -25.36 -5.85
CA ALA A 140 16.02 -25.84 -5.21
C ALA A 140 16.65 -26.99 -6.05
N THR A 141 17.89 -27.35 -5.76
CA THR A 141 18.54 -28.57 -6.28
C THR A 141 17.95 -29.83 -5.65
N SER A 142 18.27 -31.00 -6.16
CA SER A 142 17.91 -32.30 -5.56
C SER A 142 18.41 -32.49 -4.12
N SER A 143 19.50 -31.80 -3.76
CA SER A 143 20.04 -31.77 -2.39
C SER A 143 19.38 -30.71 -1.49
N GLY A 144 18.36 -29.99 -1.98
CA GLY A 144 17.66 -28.93 -1.24
C GLY A 144 18.36 -27.57 -1.23
N HIS A 145 19.48 -27.41 -1.94
CA HIS A 145 20.21 -26.14 -1.99
C HIS A 145 19.46 -25.12 -2.87
N SER A 146 19.09 -23.98 -2.28
CA SER A 146 18.28 -22.91 -2.94
C SER A 146 18.97 -21.55 -3.01
N ARG A 147 20.19 -21.43 -2.49
CA ARG A 147 20.90 -20.14 -2.43
C ARG A 147 22.03 -20.09 -3.46
N TRP A 148 21.98 -19.22 -4.49
CA TRP A 148 20.94 -18.23 -4.77
C TRP A 148 20.34 -18.54 -6.14
N VAL A 149 19.05 -18.76 -6.21
CA VAL A 149 18.34 -19.02 -7.48
C VAL A 149 18.21 -17.73 -8.30
N THR A 150 18.08 -16.58 -7.61
CA THR A 150 17.93 -15.28 -8.24
C THR A 150 19.11 -14.36 -7.96
N ASN A 151 19.38 -13.43 -8.89
CA ASN A 151 20.48 -12.46 -8.75
C ASN A 151 20.19 -11.40 -7.66
N GLU A 152 21.20 -10.60 -7.36
CA GLU A 152 21.15 -9.57 -6.32
C GLU A 152 20.06 -8.51 -6.58
N ARG A 153 19.93 -8.05 -7.83
CA ARG A 153 18.91 -7.07 -8.22
C ARG A 153 17.48 -7.58 -7.95
N SER A 154 17.22 -8.87 -8.21
CA SER A 154 15.93 -9.49 -7.88
C SER A 154 15.70 -9.56 -6.37
N ARG A 155 16.75 -9.84 -5.60
CA ARG A 155 16.65 -9.87 -4.12
C ARG A 155 16.41 -8.46 -3.54
N GLU A 156 17.04 -7.42 -4.08
CA GLU A 156 16.73 -6.03 -3.72
C GLU A 156 15.26 -5.67 -4.00
N TRP A 157 14.76 -6.08 -5.17
CA TRP A 157 13.36 -5.87 -5.51
C TRP A 157 12.41 -6.52 -4.48
N VAL A 158 12.71 -7.75 -4.03
CA VAL A 158 11.95 -8.43 -2.97
C VAL A 158 11.97 -7.64 -1.65
N HIS A 159 13.10 -7.03 -1.29
CA HIS A 159 13.16 -6.17 -0.11
C HIS A 159 12.32 -4.90 -0.25
N ARG A 160 12.25 -4.30 -1.44
CA ARG A 160 11.34 -3.19 -1.74
C ARG A 160 9.87 -3.62 -1.62
N LEU A 161 9.53 -4.82 -2.11
CA LEU A 161 8.20 -5.38 -1.97
C LEU A 161 7.83 -5.60 -0.49
N ARG A 162 8.75 -6.15 0.32
CA ARG A 162 8.54 -6.30 1.76
C ARG A 162 8.28 -4.98 2.48
N ASN A 163 8.93 -3.92 2.06
CA ASN A 163 8.69 -2.57 2.60
C ASN A 163 7.29 -2.02 2.29
N GLN A 164 6.60 -2.56 1.29
CA GLN A 164 5.29 -2.09 0.84
C GLN A 164 4.12 -2.90 1.40
N VAL A 165 4.32 -4.20 1.67
CA VAL A 165 3.25 -5.09 2.16
C VAL A 165 3.06 -4.97 3.67
N ASP A 166 1.86 -5.25 4.14
CA ASP A 166 1.53 -5.22 5.57
C ASP A 166 1.98 -6.49 6.29
N GLY A 167 1.95 -7.63 5.61
CA GLY A 167 2.38 -8.92 6.15
C GLY A 167 3.13 -9.78 5.14
N ILE A 168 4.01 -10.64 5.63
CA ILE A 168 4.68 -11.70 4.88
C ILE A 168 4.34 -13.04 5.50
N LEU A 169 3.79 -13.95 4.69
CA LEU A 169 3.38 -15.28 5.14
C LEU A 169 4.28 -16.34 4.53
N VAL A 170 4.76 -17.26 5.36
CA VAL A 170 5.53 -18.45 4.96
C VAL A 170 5.02 -19.70 5.67
N GLY A 171 5.23 -20.87 5.07
CA GLY A 171 5.04 -22.15 5.75
C GLY A 171 6.22 -22.48 6.67
N ILE A 172 5.99 -23.34 7.67
CA ILE A 172 7.02 -23.81 8.59
C ILE A 172 8.22 -24.46 7.87
N GLY A 173 8.00 -25.13 6.72
CA GLY A 173 9.07 -25.69 5.91
C GLY A 173 10.14 -24.66 5.51
N THR A 174 9.72 -23.45 5.15
CA THR A 174 10.65 -22.34 4.83
C THR A 174 11.47 -21.93 6.05
N VAL A 175 10.85 -21.90 7.24
CA VAL A 175 11.54 -21.52 8.48
C VAL A 175 12.60 -22.58 8.86
N THR A 176 12.23 -23.87 8.78
CA THR A 176 13.15 -24.97 9.12
C THR A 176 14.29 -25.13 8.12
N ALA A 177 14.06 -24.83 6.84
CA ALA A 177 15.08 -24.97 5.79
C ALA A 177 16.04 -23.77 5.73
N ASP A 178 15.52 -22.54 5.87
CA ASP A 178 16.26 -21.31 5.57
C ASP A 178 16.59 -20.44 6.78
N ASP A 179 15.93 -20.67 7.93
CA ASP A 179 15.99 -19.83 9.13
C ASP A 179 15.97 -18.33 8.79
N PRO A 180 14.92 -17.84 8.11
CA PRO A 180 14.89 -16.50 7.55
C PRO A 180 14.55 -15.46 8.61
N LEU A 181 15.04 -14.23 8.43
CA LEU A 181 14.62 -13.08 9.25
C LEU A 181 13.28 -12.47 8.80
N LEU A 182 12.90 -12.65 7.55
CA LEU A 182 11.72 -12.07 6.90
C LEU A 182 11.60 -10.53 7.03
N ASN A 183 12.68 -9.86 7.33
CA ASN A 183 12.75 -8.41 7.49
C ASN A 183 13.06 -7.69 6.16
N THR A 184 12.87 -6.38 6.18
CA THR A 184 13.20 -5.46 5.09
C THR A 184 14.64 -4.97 5.24
N ARG A 185 15.45 -5.09 4.18
CA ARG A 185 16.81 -4.58 4.12
C ARG A 185 16.95 -3.75 2.84
N LEU A 186 16.85 -2.43 2.98
CA LEU A 186 17.08 -1.49 1.88
C LEU A 186 18.53 -1.01 1.95
N GLY A 187 19.17 -0.84 0.81
CA GLY A 187 20.57 -0.40 0.74
C GLY A 187 20.79 1.01 1.31
N LYS A 188 19.77 1.86 1.29
CA LYS A 188 19.76 3.20 1.89
C LYS A 188 18.44 3.43 2.62
N GLY A 189 18.54 3.92 3.87
CA GLY A 189 17.40 4.29 4.68
C GLY A 189 16.81 3.15 5.53
N LYS A 190 15.96 3.53 6.49
CA LYS A 190 15.24 2.60 7.37
C LYS A 190 13.97 2.15 6.65
N GLY A 191 13.84 0.87 6.36
CA GLY A 191 12.63 0.27 5.83
C GLY A 191 11.61 -0.04 6.92
N ARG A 192 10.35 -0.28 6.52
CA ARG A 192 9.30 -0.83 7.38
C ARG A 192 9.32 -2.36 7.25
N ASP A 193 9.37 -3.06 8.37
CA ASP A 193 9.22 -4.51 8.38
C ASP A 193 7.73 -4.89 8.31
N PRO A 194 7.35 -5.89 7.50
CA PRO A 194 6.00 -6.44 7.52
C PRO A 194 5.78 -7.30 8.76
N ILE A 195 4.53 -7.47 9.17
CA ILE A 195 4.12 -8.51 10.12
C ILE A 195 4.54 -9.87 9.56
N ARG A 196 5.24 -10.66 10.34
CA ARG A 196 5.67 -12.01 9.95
C ARG A 196 4.61 -13.02 10.33
N VAL A 197 4.14 -13.82 9.39
CA VAL A 197 3.14 -14.86 9.62
C VAL A 197 3.73 -16.22 9.23
N VAL A 198 3.75 -17.15 10.17
CA VAL A 198 4.21 -18.54 9.92
C VAL A 198 3.01 -19.47 10.05
N VAL A 199 2.72 -20.23 8.99
CA VAL A 199 1.73 -21.30 9.05
C VAL A 199 2.41 -22.58 9.53
N ASP A 200 2.10 -23.00 10.75
CA ASP A 200 2.72 -24.14 11.43
C ASP A 200 1.69 -24.96 12.20
N THR A 201 0.92 -25.78 11.48
CA THR A 201 -0.20 -26.56 12.02
C THR A 201 0.12 -27.32 13.31
N HIS A 202 1.36 -27.77 13.48
CA HIS A 202 1.76 -28.61 14.64
C HIS A 202 2.74 -27.93 15.60
N LEU A 203 2.95 -26.60 15.45
CA LEU A 203 3.89 -25.82 16.24
C LEU A 203 5.30 -26.46 16.30
N ARG A 204 5.89 -26.68 15.12
CA ARG A 204 7.23 -27.28 14.96
C ARG A 204 8.34 -26.25 14.88
N ILE A 205 8.00 -24.96 14.94
CA ILE A 205 8.98 -23.88 14.86
C ILE A 205 10.03 -24.02 15.94
N PRO A 206 11.34 -23.96 15.62
CA PRO A 206 12.40 -23.97 16.61
C PRO A 206 12.33 -22.73 17.51
N GLU A 207 12.50 -22.89 18.83
CA GLU A 207 12.45 -21.78 19.79
C GLU A 207 13.56 -20.74 19.52
N ASN A 208 14.66 -21.15 18.90
CA ASN A 208 15.78 -20.29 18.52
C ASN A 208 15.70 -19.78 17.07
N ALA A 209 14.57 -19.95 16.37
CA ALA A 209 14.40 -19.46 15.01
C ALA A 209 14.62 -17.94 14.96
N ARG A 210 15.45 -17.47 14.04
CA ARG A 210 15.88 -16.06 13.93
C ARG A 210 14.71 -15.08 13.81
N LEU A 211 13.62 -15.49 13.19
CA LEU A 211 12.42 -14.65 13.03
C LEU A 211 11.67 -14.41 14.36
N LEU A 212 11.91 -15.26 15.41
CA LEU A 212 11.34 -15.07 16.74
C LEU A 212 12.16 -14.06 17.58
N GLY A 213 13.37 -13.76 17.16
CA GLY A 213 14.21 -12.73 17.78
C GLY A 213 13.46 -11.40 17.87
N HIS A 214 13.54 -10.75 19.02
CA HIS A 214 12.88 -9.48 19.26
C HIS A 214 13.45 -8.41 18.31
N VAL A 215 12.60 -7.90 17.43
CA VAL A 215 12.88 -6.71 16.62
C VAL A 215 11.83 -5.68 16.99
N GLU A 216 12.27 -4.59 17.58
CA GLU A 216 11.40 -3.50 18.02
C GLU A 216 10.47 -3.05 16.87
N GLY A 217 9.17 -3.02 17.13
CA GLY A 217 8.15 -2.62 16.13
C GLY A 217 7.77 -3.68 15.10
N THR A 218 8.26 -4.93 15.23
CA THR A 218 7.88 -6.01 14.31
C THR A 218 7.20 -7.16 15.04
N GLU A 219 5.97 -7.48 14.63
CA GLU A 219 5.17 -8.57 15.18
C GLU A 219 5.41 -9.88 14.41
N THR A 220 5.39 -11.01 15.15
CA THR A 220 5.42 -12.37 14.57
C THR A 220 4.19 -13.14 15.04
N ILE A 221 3.40 -13.63 14.08
CA ILE A 221 2.21 -14.43 14.30
C ILE A 221 2.49 -15.86 13.85
N ILE A 222 2.24 -16.84 14.71
CA ILE A 222 2.33 -18.27 14.35
C ILE A 222 0.89 -18.80 14.30
N ALA A 223 0.43 -19.15 13.10
CA ALA A 223 -0.87 -19.76 12.88
C ALA A 223 -0.75 -21.27 13.07
N VAL A 224 -1.42 -21.78 14.12
CA VAL A 224 -1.36 -23.21 14.51
C VAL A 224 -2.70 -23.89 14.31
N GLY A 225 -2.71 -25.21 14.23
CA GLY A 225 -3.92 -26.02 14.24
C GLY A 225 -4.56 -26.10 15.64
N GLU A 226 -5.84 -26.49 15.69
CA GLU A 226 -6.62 -26.62 16.93
C GLU A 226 -6.08 -27.68 17.90
N ASP A 227 -5.42 -28.71 17.34
CA ASP A 227 -4.90 -29.86 18.11
C ASP A 227 -3.55 -29.62 18.81
N VAL A 228 -3.03 -28.38 18.78
CA VAL A 228 -1.77 -28.07 19.45
C VAL A 228 -1.97 -28.07 20.96
N PRO A 229 -1.21 -28.91 21.72
CA PRO A 229 -1.35 -28.97 23.17
C PRO A 229 -1.04 -27.62 23.83
N SER A 230 -1.92 -27.19 24.75
CA SER A 230 -1.80 -25.90 25.46
C SER A 230 -0.43 -25.69 26.15
N ARG A 231 0.24 -26.76 26.55
CA ARG A 231 1.60 -26.70 27.12
C ARG A 231 2.66 -26.18 26.15
N ARG A 232 2.44 -26.37 24.82
CA ARG A 232 3.34 -25.85 23.78
C ARG A 232 3.08 -24.37 23.45
N LEU A 233 1.85 -23.89 23.68
CA LEU A 233 1.47 -22.50 23.45
C LEU A 233 1.96 -21.54 24.55
N LYS A 234 2.45 -22.07 25.68
CA LYS A 234 2.92 -21.28 26.84
C LYS A 234 4.44 -21.15 26.91
N ARG A 235 5.15 -21.60 25.89
CA ARG A 235 6.60 -21.45 25.75
C ARG A 235 6.91 -20.24 24.87
#